data_156654e8915265529b869ff0c67297cb
#
_entry.id   156654e8915265529b869ff0c67297cb
#
_cell.length_a   1.000
_cell.length_b   1.000
_cell.length_c   1.000
_cell.angle_alpha   90.00
_cell.angle_beta   90.00
_cell.angle_gamma   90.00
#
_symmetry.space_group_name_H-M   'P 1'
#
loop_
_entity.id
_entity.type
_entity.pdbx_description
1 polymer ?
#
loop_
_entity_poly.entity_id
_entity_poly.type
_entity_poly.pdbx_seq_one_letter_code
_entity_poly.pdbx_strand_id
1 'polypeptide(L)'
;MNKKIKLGKNFTTEFNRLTEEYGEEFELLNGFHETQLNGTDFIDNFTADNKPVADTTIDANASVTTKDIQSLLKEKDKSENKLLAFNKIFYELQKKYGIKIAREWLKMEMGPNLYMHDAPTSTFFSYCFAYDLSRLATEGLFFIDNYNNEPPKHLQTFLDDVIEYISFMSNRSSGAVGLPDLLIWLFYFWKQDVENNYYLVSPEYYLKQAFQKLIYRLNQKFYRDQTQTVFSNMSIFDRLYLEELFGGREYPDGTFVIDYIEDIMKIQKMFMDTVSEIRTQNLFTYPVLTFSLIYRNGKFEDEEFARWASKHNMKWNDSNFFISENPGALSNCCRLISDTTQLDPFINSIGGTALSVGSVKVSTINLEAIALEYPNNEDKFIERLNHIQFIDMCALDVVRHIIQRNIEKKLLPNFIEGGVEMDKLFNTVGFLGLYEVMDIYGYINTDEFGYKSYSDEGIAFAQKIFDALNKNKDEFCKDLGYKINIESIPKIAGA
;
A
#
# COMPACT_ATOMS: atom_id res chain seq x y z
N MET A 1 -8.88 24.94 -30.99
CA MET A 1 -7.70 25.54 -30.35
C MET A 1 -7.24 24.64 -29.23
N ASN A 2 -6.28 23.76 -29.48
CA ASN A 2 -5.67 22.95 -28.41
C ASN A 2 -4.73 23.86 -27.61
N LYS A 3 -5.20 24.33 -26.47
CA LYS A 3 -4.32 24.93 -25.46
C LYS A 3 -3.54 23.79 -24.81
N LYS A 4 -2.36 23.46 -25.38
CA LYS A 4 -1.43 22.55 -24.66
C LYS A 4 -1.03 23.20 -23.34
N ILE A 5 -1.08 22.45 -22.25
CA ILE A 5 -0.59 22.92 -20.96
C ILE A 5 0.90 23.20 -21.12
N LYS A 6 1.33 24.40 -20.71
CA LYS A 6 2.72 24.82 -20.85
C LYS A 6 3.51 24.29 -19.63
N LEU A 7 4.41 23.36 -19.88
CA LEU A 7 5.34 22.83 -18.89
C LEU A 7 6.49 23.83 -18.59
N GLY A 8 7.17 23.66 -17.46
CA GLY A 8 8.30 24.51 -17.09
C GLY A 8 9.47 24.40 -18.06
N LYS A 9 10.12 25.52 -18.39
CA LYS A 9 11.21 25.55 -19.38
C LYS A 9 12.35 24.56 -19.04
N ASN A 10 12.82 24.57 -17.80
CA ASN A 10 13.95 23.71 -17.39
C ASN A 10 13.58 22.23 -17.44
N PHE A 11 12.34 21.88 -17.04
CA PHE A 11 11.81 20.53 -17.16
C PHE A 11 11.76 20.08 -18.64
N THR A 12 11.13 20.87 -19.49
CA THR A 12 11.01 20.55 -20.93
C THR A 12 12.39 20.40 -21.59
N THR A 13 13.35 21.25 -21.24
CA THR A 13 14.71 21.14 -21.76
C THR A 13 15.37 19.83 -21.37
N GLU A 14 15.23 19.43 -20.10
CA GLU A 14 15.84 18.18 -19.62
C GLU A 14 15.11 16.95 -20.14
N PHE A 15 13.77 16.97 -20.16
CA PHE A 15 12.95 15.90 -20.72
C PHE A 15 13.31 15.62 -22.18
N ASN A 16 13.37 16.66 -23.03
CA ASN A 16 13.75 16.51 -24.43
C ASN A 16 15.18 15.99 -24.62
N ARG A 17 16.11 16.42 -23.75
CA ARG A 17 17.49 15.93 -23.77
C ARG A 17 17.54 14.41 -23.46
N LEU A 18 16.76 13.96 -22.49
CA LEU A 18 16.68 12.53 -22.14
C LEU A 18 16.02 11.72 -23.26
N THR A 19 14.96 12.23 -23.88
CA THR A 19 14.33 11.60 -25.05
C THR A 19 15.32 11.45 -26.21
N GLU A 20 16.13 12.48 -26.49
CA GLU A 20 17.17 12.41 -27.50
C GLU A 20 18.29 11.42 -27.15
N GLU A 21 18.68 11.35 -25.86
CA GLU A 21 19.72 10.43 -25.36
C GLU A 21 19.29 8.95 -25.43
N TYR A 22 18.03 8.65 -25.08
CA TYR A 22 17.53 7.27 -24.97
C TYR A 22 16.80 6.75 -26.22
N GLY A 23 16.42 7.63 -27.14
CA GLY A 23 15.77 7.27 -28.42
C GLY A 23 14.24 7.34 -28.38
N GLU A 24 13.63 7.02 -29.53
CA GLU A 24 12.19 7.23 -29.77
C GLU A 24 11.27 6.37 -28.89
N GLU A 25 11.70 5.18 -28.50
CA GLU A 25 10.91 4.28 -27.64
C GLU A 25 10.87 4.71 -26.15
N PHE A 26 11.71 5.66 -25.78
CA PHE A 26 11.86 6.08 -24.40
C PHE A 26 10.56 6.61 -23.77
N GLU A 27 9.81 7.43 -24.52
CA GLU A 27 8.52 7.96 -24.05
C GLU A 27 7.51 6.82 -23.83
N LEU A 28 7.47 5.84 -24.73
CA LEU A 28 6.57 4.71 -24.65
C LEU A 28 6.90 3.81 -23.45
N LEU A 29 8.18 3.48 -23.27
CA LEU A 29 8.66 2.67 -22.15
C LEU A 29 8.39 3.34 -20.80
N ASN A 30 8.35 4.65 -20.74
CA ASN A 30 8.00 5.42 -19.54
C ASN A 30 6.49 5.64 -19.37
N GLY A 31 5.65 5.01 -20.18
CA GLY A 31 4.19 5.16 -20.14
C GLY A 31 3.71 6.55 -20.53
N PHE A 32 4.52 7.30 -21.28
CA PHE A 32 4.09 8.47 -22.01
C PHE A 32 3.60 8.01 -23.37
N HIS A 33 2.30 7.90 -23.53
CA HIS A 33 1.73 7.63 -24.84
C HIS A 33 2.16 8.72 -25.79
N GLU A 34 2.49 8.32 -26.99
CA GLU A 34 2.87 9.25 -28.04
C GLU A 34 1.90 10.42 -28.09
N THR A 35 2.38 11.59 -27.78
CA THR A 35 1.65 12.84 -28.00
C THR A 35 1.32 13.07 -29.48
N GLN A 36 1.76 12.16 -30.34
CA GLN A 36 1.62 12.15 -31.80
C GLN A 36 0.77 10.99 -32.33
N LEU A 37 0.23 10.10 -31.47
CA LEU A 37 -0.74 9.13 -31.94
C LEU A 37 -1.91 9.85 -32.60
N ASN A 38 -2.16 9.51 -33.87
CA ASN A 38 -3.41 9.83 -34.52
C ASN A 38 -4.55 9.36 -33.57
N GLY A 39 -5.45 10.28 -33.21
CA GLY A 39 -6.51 9.97 -32.26
C GLY A 39 -7.38 8.79 -32.69
N THR A 40 -7.51 8.56 -34.02
CA THR A 40 -8.21 7.40 -34.56
C THR A 40 -7.43 6.12 -34.26
N ASP A 41 -6.15 6.10 -34.53
CA ASP A 41 -5.30 4.90 -34.29
C ASP A 41 -5.23 4.53 -32.81
N PHE A 42 -5.17 5.52 -31.90
CA PHE A 42 -5.23 5.28 -30.47
C PHE A 42 -6.55 4.59 -30.05
N ILE A 43 -7.67 5.09 -30.55
CA ILE A 43 -9.00 4.52 -30.26
C ILE A 43 -9.11 3.12 -30.87
N ASP A 44 -8.73 2.95 -32.13
CA ASP A 44 -8.83 1.69 -32.84
C ASP A 44 -7.95 0.61 -32.21
N ASN A 45 -6.73 0.95 -31.84
CA ASN A 45 -5.82 0.03 -31.13
C ASN A 45 -6.36 -0.34 -29.75
N PHE A 46 -6.88 0.63 -28.98
CA PHE A 46 -7.47 0.33 -27.68
C PHE A 46 -8.73 -0.55 -27.78
N THR A 47 -9.54 -0.35 -28.81
CA THR A 47 -10.82 -1.08 -29.00
C THR A 47 -10.68 -2.36 -29.82
N ALA A 48 -9.48 -2.66 -30.36
CA ALA A 48 -9.22 -3.81 -31.22
C ALA A 48 -9.54 -5.17 -30.54
N ASP A 49 -9.40 -5.26 -29.22
CA ASP A 49 -9.72 -6.43 -28.44
C ASP A 49 -10.25 -6.05 -27.04
N ASN A 50 -10.79 -7.03 -26.32
CA ASN A 50 -11.28 -6.87 -24.95
C ASN A 50 -10.42 -7.61 -23.92
N LYS A 51 -9.15 -7.87 -24.22
CA LYS A 51 -8.25 -8.53 -23.29
C LYS A 51 -8.05 -7.72 -22.01
N PRO A 52 -7.88 -8.38 -20.85
CA PRO A 52 -7.56 -7.69 -19.61
C PRO A 52 -6.33 -6.79 -19.77
N VAL A 53 -6.39 -5.59 -19.21
CA VAL A 53 -5.26 -4.63 -19.23
C VAL A 53 -4.15 -5.04 -18.24
N ALA A 54 -4.47 -5.89 -17.25
CA ALA A 54 -3.51 -6.38 -16.27
C ALA A 54 -3.65 -7.89 -16.10
N ASP A 55 -2.50 -8.57 -16.00
CA ASP A 55 -2.41 -10.00 -15.76
C ASP A 55 -2.21 -10.27 -14.26
N THR A 56 -3.24 -10.79 -13.60
CA THR A 56 -3.20 -11.14 -12.17
C THR A 56 -2.32 -12.36 -11.87
N THR A 57 -1.90 -13.11 -12.88
CA THR A 57 -0.91 -14.19 -12.68
C THR A 57 0.49 -13.63 -12.45
N ILE A 58 0.72 -12.38 -12.90
CA ILE A 58 2.00 -11.68 -12.77
C ILE A 58 2.00 -10.80 -11.52
N ASP A 59 0.89 -10.10 -11.27
CA ASP A 59 0.72 -9.26 -10.08
C ASP A 59 -0.63 -9.53 -9.43
N ALA A 60 -0.61 -10.22 -8.30
CA ALA A 60 -1.82 -10.48 -7.50
C ALA A 60 -2.49 -9.19 -6.99
N ASN A 61 -1.77 -8.08 -6.97
CA ASN A 61 -2.28 -6.77 -6.61
C ASN A 61 -2.78 -5.99 -7.83
N ALA A 62 -2.53 -6.48 -9.04
CA ALA A 62 -3.05 -5.85 -10.24
C ALA A 62 -4.57 -5.87 -10.20
N SER A 63 -5.16 -4.70 -10.18
CA SER A 63 -6.58 -4.53 -10.36
C SER A 63 -6.94 -5.01 -11.76
N VAL A 64 -7.50 -6.22 -11.87
CA VAL A 64 -7.99 -6.74 -13.16
C VAL A 64 -9.09 -5.83 -13.65
N THR A 65 -8.75 -4.98 -14.57
CA THR A 65 -9.73 -4.22 -15.31
C THR A 65 -10.04 -4.95 -16.61
N THR A 66 -11.26 -5.40 -16.75
CA THR A 66 -11.79 -5.61 -18.11
C THR A 66 -11.72 -4.28 -18.84
N LYS A 67 -11.16 -4.24 -20.03
CA LYS A 67 -11.26 -3.10 -20.92
C LYS A 67 -12.73 -2.71 -21.08
N ASP A 68 -13.06 -1.47 -20.78
CA ASP A 68 -14.30 -0.82 -21.10
C ASP A 68 -14.02 0.60 -21.61
N ILE A 69 -15.06 1.30 -22.05
CA ILE A 69 -14.86 2.64 -22.61
C ILE A 69 -14.40 3.67 -21.58
N GLN A 70 -14.66 3.44 -20.29
CA GLN A 70 -14.17 4.27 -19.20
C GLN A 70 -12.63 4.13 -19.06
N SER A 71 -12.11 2.92 -19.28
CA SER A 71 -10.68 2.67 -19.29
C SER A 71 -9.94 3.44 -20.40
N LEU A 72 -10.56 3.58 -21.58
CA LEU A 72 -10.01 4.37 -22.70
C LEU A 72 -9.79 5.84 -22.31
N LEU A 73 -10.78 6.45 -21.67
CA LEU A 73 -10.71 7.86 -21.26
C LEU A 73 -9.60 8.07 -20.23
N LYS A 74 -9.46 7.15 -19.29
CA LYS A 74 -8.41 7.19 -18.27
C LYS A 74 -7.00 6.99 -18.85
N GLU A 75 -6.84 6.04 -19.75
CA GLU A 75 -5.55 5.75 -20.36
C GLU A 75 -5.03 6.98 -21.13
N LYS A 76 -5.91 7.66 -21.83
CA LYS A 76 -5.57 8.93 -22.50
C LYS A 76 -5.05 9.98 -21.50
N ASP A 77 -5.75 10.15 -20.36
CA ASP A 77 -5.41 11.21 -19.41
C ASP A 77 -4.19 10.86 -18.52
N LYS A 78 -3.87 9.57 -18.37
CA LYS A 78 -2.79 9.07 -17.52
C LYS A 78 -1.42 9.63 -17.90
N SER A 79 -1.10 9.64 -19.19
CA SER A 79 0.15 10.17 -19.72
C SER A 79 0.30 11.68 -19.48
N GLU A 80 -0.74 12.46 -19.77
CA GLU A 80 -0.72 13.90 -19.50
C GLU A 80 -0.58 14.20 -18.01
N ASN A 81 -1.29 13.46 -17.16
CA ASN A 81 -1.21 13.59 -15.71
C ASN A 81 0.19 13.23 -15.19
N LYS A 82 0.86 12.23 -15.77
CA LYS A 82 2.24 11.87 -15.40
C LYS A 82 3.21 13.01 -15.72
N LEU A 83 3.10 13.60 -16.91
CA LEU A 83 3.92 14.78 -17.30
C LEU A 83 3.71 15.97 -16.36
N LEU A 84 2.46 16.24 -15.99
CA LEU A 84 2.13 17.31 -15.04
C LEU A 84 2.72 17.04 -13.65
N ALA A 85 2.60 15.81 -13.17
CA ALA A 85 3.17 15.39 -11.91
C ALA A 85 4.70 15.53 -11.91
N PHE A 86 5.37 15.02 -12.92
CA PHE A 86 6.83 15.10 -13.04
C PHE A 86 7.31 16.56 -13.18
N ASN A 87 6.64 17.37 -13.98
CA ASN A 87 6.94 18.79 -14.05
C ASN A 87 6.78 19.49 -12.71
N LYS A 88 5.75 19.11 -11.91
CA LYS A 88 5.52 19.70 -10.59
C LYS A 88 6.59 19.27 -9.58
N ILE A 89 6.95 17.99 -9.54
CA ILE A 89 8.02 17.47 -8.68
C ILE A 89 9.34 18.12 -9.04
N PHE A 90 9.70 18.16 -10.33
CA PHE A 90 10.91 18.80 -10.82
C PHE A 90 11.01 20.28 -10.40
N TYR A 91 9.91 21.02 -10.52
CA TYR A 91 9.86 22.42 -10.10
C TYR A 91 10.11 22.59 -8.59
N GLU A 92 9.47 21.76 -7.77
CA GLU A 92 9.65 21.83 -6.30
C GLU A 92 11.07 21.37 -5.89
N LEU A 93 11.61 20.33 -6.54
CA LEU A 93 13.01 19.90 -6.34
C LEU A 93 13.98 21.01 -6.69
N GLN A 94 13.80 21.64 -7.87
CA GLN A 94 14.66 22.76 -8.27
C GLN A 94 14.61 23.90 -7.27
N LYS A 95 13.43 24.20 -6.73
CA LYS A 95 13.22 25.28 -5.78
C LYS A 95 13.86 24.99 -4.41
N LYS A 96 13.76 23.76 -3.90
CA LYS A 96 14.20 23.38 -2.57
C LYS A 96 15.64 22.88 -2.53
N TYR A 97 16.03 22.05 -3.48
CA TYR A 97 17.32 21.34 -3.53
C TYR A 97 18.24 21.76 -4.69
N GLY A 98 17.75 22.62 -5.58
CA GLY A 98 18.53 23.11 -6.71
C GLY A 98 18.34 22.30 -7.98
N ILE A 99 18.73 22.93 -9.13
CA ILE A 99 18.48 22.38 -10.47
C ILE A 99 19.23 21.06 -10.73
N LYS A 100 20.39 20.85 -10.08
CA LYS A 100 21.18 19.63 -10.25
C LYS A 100 20.41 18.42 -9.73
N ILE A 101 19.88 18.50 -8.53
CA ILE A 101 19.08 17.43 -7.92
C ILE A 101 17.82 17.14 -8.75
N ALA A 102 17.13 18.18 -9.23
CA ALA A 102 15.95 18.01 -10.09
C ALA A 102 16.26 17.25 -11.39
N ARG A 103 17.39 17.56 -12.05
CA ARG A 103 17.82 16.87 -13.27
C ARG A 103 18.23 15.41 -13.00
N GLU A 104 18.97 15.17 -11.92
CA GLU A 104 19.39 13.83 -11.52
C GLU A 104 18.17 12.97 -11.21
N TRP A 105 17.20 13.50 -10.45
CA TRP A 105 15.95 12.80 -10.18
C TRP A 105 15.22 12.43 -11.47
N LEU A 106 15.01 13.38 -12.38
CA LEU A 106 14.29 13.09 -13.62
C LEU A 106 15.01 12.03 -14.46
N LYS A 107 16.35 12.08 -14.53
CA LYS A 107 17.15 11.06 -15.22
C LYS A 107 16.99 9.67 -14.59
N MET A 108 17.00 9.57 -13.26
CA MET A 108 16.84 8.30 -12.54
C MET A 108 15.43 7.75 -12.64
N GLU A 109 14.42 8.61 -12.54
CA GLU A 109 13.01 8.24 -12.63
C GLU A 109 12.57 7.81 -14.03
N MET A 110 13.13 8.43 -15.05
CA MET A 110 12.90 8.05 -16.44
C MET A 110 13.84 6.95 -16.94
N GLY A 111 14.88 6.65 -16.17
CA GLY A 111 15.80 5.52 -16.41
C GLY A 111 15.45 4.29 -15.55
N PRO A 112 16.38 3.34 -15.44
CA PRO A 112 16.12 2.08 -14.74
C PRO A 112 16.29 2.14 -13.21
N ASN A 113 16.66 3.29 -12.63
CA ASN A 113 17.10 3.35 -11.24
C ASN A 113 15.99 3.59 -10.22
N LEU A 114 14.98 4.43 -10.57
CA LEU A 114 13.89 4.83 -9.69
C LEU A 114 12.54 4.64 -10.34
N TYR A 115 11.54 4.34 -9.53
CA TYR A 115 10.14 4.28 -9.94
C TYR A 115 9.25 4.87 -8.85
N MET A 116 8.63 6.01 -9.11
CA MET A 116 7.67 6.64 -8.21
C MET A 116 6.27 6.10 -8.48
N HIS A 117 5.74 5.31 -7.55
CA HIS A 117 4.45 4.62 -7.70
C HIS A 117 3.31 5.62 -7.92
N ASP A 118 2.43 5.31 -8.88
CA ASP A 118 1.22 6.09 -9.20
C ASP A 118 1.45 7.61 -9.29
N ALA A 119 2.59 8.03 -9.86
CA ALA A 119 2.95 9.44 -9.96
C ALA A 119 1.84 10.33 -10.54
N PRO A 120 1.02 9.91 -11.53
CA PRO A 120 -0.07 10.73 -12.07
C PRO A 120 -1.09 11.18 -11.03
N THR A 121 -1.34 10.38 -10.02
CA THR A 121 -2.36 10.63 -8.99
C THR A 121 -1.74 10.92 -7.63
N SER A 122 -0.87 10.05 -7.12
CA SER A 122 -0.31 10.13 -5.78
C SER A 122 0.73 11.24 -5.56
N THR A 123 0.99 12.08 -6.56
CA THR A 123 1.73 13.32 -6.37
C THR A 123 0.88 14.40 -5.70
N PHE A 124 -0.45 14.31 -5.78
CA PHE A 124 -1.37 15.34 -5.33
C PHE A 124 -2.19 14.92 -4.11
N PHE A 125 -2.29 13.63 -3.82
CA PHE A 125 -2.92 13.05 -2.63
C PHE A 125 -2.19 11.78 -2.19
N SER A 126 -2.39 11.38 -0.94
CA SER A 126 -1.64 10.33 -0.26
C SER A 126 -1.88 8.93 -0.83
N TYR A 127 -0.97 8.01 -0.50
CA TYR A 127 -0.90 6.70 -1.12
C TYR A 127 -1.73 5.62 -0.40
N CYS A 128 -1.24 5.08 0.72
CA CYS A 128 -1.85 3.95 1.41
C CYS A 128 -2.17 4.25 2.87
N PHE A 129 -3.22 3.61 3.39
CA PHE A 129 -3.62 3.74 4.80
C PHE A 129 -4.08 2.42 5.40
N ALA A 130 -3.82 2.25 6.71
CA ALA A 130 -4.51 1.29 7.57
C ALA A 130 -5.43 2.09 8.50
N TYR A 131 -6.73 1.99 8.28
CA TYR A 131 -7.72 2.80 8.98
C TYR A 131 -8.09 2.23 10.33
N ASP A 132 -8.52 3.12 11.23
CA ASP A 132 -9.18 2.81 12.48
C ASP A 132 -10.69 2.98 12.31
N LEU A 133 -11.42 1.92 12.54
CA LEU A 133 -12.88 1.91 12.39
C LEU A 133 -13.63 2.29 13.68
N SER A 134 -12.92 2.66 14.76
CA SER A 134 -13.54 3.02 16.05
C SER A 134 -14.54 4.17 15.90
N ARG A 135 -14.17 5.23 15.19
CA ARG A 135 -15.08 6.35 14.96
C ARG A 135 -16.30 5.95 14.15
N LEU A 136 -16.13 5.10 13.15
CA LEU A 136 -17.26 4.60 12.38
C LEU A 136 -18.22 3.79 13.24
N ALA A 137 -17.68 2.98 14.15
CA ALA A 137 -18.46 2.16 15.07
C ALA A 137 -19.20 2.99 16.15
N THR A 138 -18.64 4.15 16.54
CA THR A 138 -19.17 4.98 17.66
C THR A 138 -19.87 6.23 17.22
N GLU A 139 -19.60 6.74 16.02
CA GLU A 139 -20.16 8.00 15.50
C GLU A 139 -20.97 7.80 14.20
N GLY A 140 -20.91 6.60 13.57
CA GLY A 140 -21.53 6.33 12.26
C GLY A 140 -20.78 6.98 11.11
N LEU A 141 -21.49 7.48 10.11
CA LEU A 141 -20.92 8.09 8.90
C LEU A 141 -20.35 9.51 9.15
N PHE A 142 -19.44 9.63 10.11
CA PHE A 142 -18.85 10.89 10.57
C PHE A 142 -18.19 11.74 9.48
N PHE A 143 -17.87 11.15 8.35
CA PHE A 143 -17.21 11.78 7.20
C PHE A 143 -18.18 12.39 6.18
N ILE A 144 -19.49 12.36 6.45
CA ILE A 144 -20.51 12.97 5.61
C ILE A 144 -21.05 14.23 6.30
N ASP A 145 -20.79 15.39 5.71
CA ASP A 145 -21.26 16.66 6.22
C ASP A 145 -22.79 16.78 6.23
N ASN A 146 -23.32 17.49 7.23
CA ASN A 146 -24.72 17.85 7.36
C ASN A 146 -25.73 16.70 7.53
N TYR A 147 -25.26 15.51 7.89
CA TYR A 147 -26.12 14.41 8.32
C TYR A 147 -26.16 14.35 9.85
N ASN A 148 -27.32 14.12 10.40
CA ASN A 148 -27.47 13.77 11.81
C ASN A 148 -27.22 12.27 11.95
N ASN A 149 -25.94 11.89 11.99
CA ASN A 149 -25.53 10.50 12.05
C ASN A 149 -25.74 9.95 13.46
N GLU A 150 -26.34 8.76 13.54
CA GLU A 150 -26.31 7.93 14.74
C GLU A 150 -25.32 6.77 14.51
N PRO A 151 -24.69 6.25 15.59
CA PRO A 151 -23.88 5.05 15.52
C PRO A 151 -24.68 3.86 14.97
N PRO A 152 -24.06 2.95 14.22
CA PRO A 152 -24.70 1.71 13.81
C PRO A 152 -25.13 0.89 15.04
N LYS A 153 -26.28 0.24 14.97
CA LYS A 153 -26.82 -0.59 16.07
C LYS A 153 -26.77 -2.09 15.78
N HIS A 154 -26.60 -2.45 14.49
CA HIS A 154 -26.65 -3.83 14.01
C HIS A 154 -25.46 -4.13 13.11
N LEU A 155 -25.05 -5.40 13.07
CA LEU A 155 -23.97 -5.88 12.19
C LEU A 155 -24.14 -5.42 10.74
N GLN A 156 -25.37 -5.51 10.22
CA GLN A 156 -25.63 -5.15 8.83
C GLN A 156 -25.43 -3.66 8.56
N THR A 157 -25.90 -2.78 9.47
CA THR A 157 -25.72 -1.33 9.34
C THR A 157 -24.24 -0.97 9.45
N PHE A 158 -23.53 -1.52 10.41
CA PHE A 158 -22.09 -1.31 10.53
C PHE A 158 -21.33 -1.73 9.26
N LEU A 159 -21.68 -2.89 8.69
CA LEU A 159 -21.06 -3.35 7.45
C LEU A 159 -21.36 -2.41 6.27
N ASP A 160 -22.56 -1.86 6.17
CA ASP A 160 -22.91 -0.89 5.14
C ASP A 160 -22.12 0.42 5.34
N ASP A 161 -21.99 0.91 6.58
CA ASP A 161 -21.17 2.08 6.92
C ASP A 161 -19.69 1.87 6.57
N VAL A 162 -19.15 0.68 6.83
CA VAL A 162 -17.77 0.30 6.42
C VAL A 162 -17.61 0.38 4.89
N ILE A 163 -18.58 -0.11 4.14
CA ILE A 163 -18.54 -0.09 2.67
C ILE A 163 -18.56 1.35 2.15
N GLU A 164 -19.40 2.22 2.72
CA GLU A 164 -19.45 3.64 2.38
C GLU A 164 -18.14 4.36 2.73
N TYR A 165 -17.57 4.07 3.91
CA TYR A 165 -16.28 4.62 4.33
C TYR A 165 -15.14 4.19 3.40
N ILE A 166 -15.06 2.92 3.05
CA ILE A 166 -14.09 2.40 2.07
C ILE A 166 -14.26 3.11 0.73
N SER A 167 -15.49 3.30 0.27
CA SER A 167 -15.79 4.02 -0.97
C SER A 167 -15.28 5.46 -0.90
N PHE A 168 -15.58 6.17 0.18
CA PHE A 168 -15.10 7.53 0.39
C PHE A 168 -13.57 7.62 0.38
N MET A 169 -12.88 6.74 1.14
CA MET A 169 -11.44 6.79 1.32
C MET A 169 -10.67 6.30 0.08
N SER A 170 -11.14 5.24 -0.58
CA SER A 170 -10.45 4.66 -1.75
C SER A 170 -10.48 5.57 -2.97
N ASN A 171 -11.51 6.42 -3.10
CA ASN A 171 -11.57 7.43 -4.16
C ASN A 171 -10.65 8.63 -3.90
N ARG A 172 -10.01 8.71 -2.73
CA ARG A 172 -9.15 9.82 -2.29
C ARG A 172 -7.75 9.37 -1.86
N SER A 173 -7.39 8.13 -2.19
CA SER A 173 -6.05 7.56 -2.00
C SER A 173 -5.64 6.79 -3.26
N SER A 174 -4.35 6.75 -3.58
CA SER A 174 -3.86 6.04 -4.77
C SER A 174 -3.59 4.56 -4.51
N GLY A 175 -3.28 4.20 -3.27
CA GLY A 175 -2.92 2.86 -2.88
C GLY A 175 -4.02 2.15 -2.09
N ALA A 176 -3.62 1.37 -1.12
CA ALA A 176 -4.50 0.46 -0.43
C ALA A 176 -5.28 1.07 0.73
N VAL A 177 -6.38 0.39 1.03
CA VAL A 177 -7.25 0.61 2.18
C VAL A 177 -7.12 -0.59 3.10
N GLY A 178 -6.31 -0.46 4.15
CA GLY A 178 -6.16 -1.48 5.20
C GLY A 178 -7.26 -1.34 6.25
N LEU A 179 -7.81 -2.48 6.68
CA LEU A 179 -8.89 -2.58 7.65
C LEU A 179 -8.50 -3.59 8.75
N PRO A 180 -7.46 -3.28 9.56
CA PRO A 180 -6.91 -4.26 10.49
C PRO A 180 -7.86 -4.64 11.61
N ASP A 181 -8.70 -3.73 12.09
CA ASP A 181 -9.62 -3.95 13.20
C ASP A 181 -11.06 -4.32 12.77
N LEU A 182 -11.28 -4.57 11.49
CA LEU A 182 -12.64 -4.83 10.96
C LEU A 182 -13.30 -6.04 11.63
N LEU A 183 -12.61 -7.17 11.79
CA LEU A 183 -13.19 -8.38 12.38
C LEU A 183 -13.47 -8.20 13.88
N ILE A 184 -12.72 -7.32 14.56
CA ILE A 184 -12.93 -6.97 15.98
C ILE A 184 -14.27 -6.22 16.14
N TRP A 185 -14.54 -5.25 15.25
CA TRP A 185 -15.80 -4.51 15.27
C TRP A 185 -16.98 -5.33 14.73
N LEU A 186 -16.78 -6.18 13.72
CA LEU A 186 -17.82 -7.10 13.25
C LEU A 186 -18.25 -8.06 14.34
N PHE A 187 -17.30 -8.56 15.15
CA PHE A 187 -17.61 -9.37 16.34
C PHE A 187 -18.51 -8.61 17.31
N TYR A 188 -18.20 -7.37 17.66
CA TYR A 188 -19.00 -6.57 18.59
C TYR A 188 -20.45 -6.45 18.15
N PHE A 189 -20.71 -6.01 16.92
CA PHE A 189 -22.08 -5.83 16.44
C PHE A 189 -22.82 -7.17 16.27
N TRP A 190 -22.13 -8.22 15.86
CA TRP A 190 -22.72 -9.56 15.81
C TRP A 190 -23.10 -10.06 17.19
N LYS A 191 -22.23 -9.90 18.21
CA LYS A 191 -22.49 -10.24 19.60
C LYS A 191 -23.73 -9.50 20.12
N GLN A 192 -23.82 -8.19 19.90
CA GLN A 192 -24.97 -7.38 20.31
C GLN A 192 -26.28 -7.87 19.65
N ASP A 193 -26.25 -8.20 18.38
CA ASP A 193 -27.41 -8.75 17.67
C ASP A 193 -27.83 -10.13 18.24
N VAL A 194 -26.89 -10.98 18.59
CA VAL A 194 -27.14 -12.30 19.21
C VAL A 194 -27.77 -12.14 20.58
N GLU A 195 -27.20 -11.33 21.45
CA GLU A 195 -27.67 -11.08 22.81
C GLU A 195 -29.08 -10.46 22.83
N ASN A 196 -29.40 -9.64 21.84
CA ASN A 196 -30.71 -9.02 21.69
C ASN A 196 -31.71 -9.88 20.88
N ASN A 197 -31.36 -11.12 20.53
CA ASN A 197 -32.20 -12.03 19.74
C ASN A 197 -32.69 -11.41 18.41
N TYR A 198 -31.82 -10.64 17.74
CA TYR A 198 -32.18 -9.92 16.51
C TYR A 198 -32.41 -10.85 15.32
N TYR A 199 -31.71 -12.00 15.30
CA TYR A 199 -31.75 -12.92 14.17
C TYR A 199 -32.94 -13.92 14.26
N LEU A 200 -33.61 -14.12 13.13
CA LEU A 200 -34.68 -15.09 12.99
C LEU A 200 -34.19 -16.51 12.64
N VAL A 201 -32.93 -16.63 12.25
CA VAL A 201 -32.25 -17.89 11.93
C VAL A 201 -30.89 -17.94 12.65
N SER A 202 -30.10 -18.99 12.43
CA SER A 202 -28.80 -19.13 13.10
C SER A 202 -27.96 -17.85 12.96
N PRO A 203 -27.46 -17.30 14.08
CA PRO A 203 -26.55 -16.16 14.10
C PRO A 203 -25.30 -16.36 13.24
N GLU A 204 -24.75 -17.59 13.23
CA GLU A 204 -23.56 -17.94 12.45
C GLU A 204 -23.85 -17.85 10.93
N TYR A 205 -25.07 -18.20 10.52
CA TYR A 205 -25.48 -18.03 9.12
C TYR A 205 -25.48 -16.57 8.71
N TYR A 206 -26.00 -15.66 9.54
CA TYR A 206 -25.97 -14.22 9.28
C TYR A 206 -24.55 -13.69 9.21
N LEU A 207 -23.67 -14.12 10.11
CA LEU A 207 -22.27 -13.73 10.12
C LEU A 207 -21.58 -14.17 8.81
N LYS A 208 -21.81 -15.39 8.38
CA LYS A 208 -21.29 -15.90 7.11
C LYS A 208 -21.80 -15.08 5.92
N GLN A 209 -23.07 -14.71 5.91
CA GLN A 209 -23.64 -13.83 4.87
C GLN A 209 -23.00 -12.43 4.89
N ALA A 210 -22.70 -11.89 6.06
CA ALA A 210 -21.96 -10.63 6.21
C ALA A 210 -20.55 -10.72 5.61
N PHE A 211 -19.81 -11.80 5.87
CA PHE A 211 -18.49 -12.05 5.28
C PHE A 211 -18.56 -12.20 3.76
N GLN A 212 -19.51 -12.95 3.23
CA GLN A 212 -19.72 -13.08 1.79
C GLN A 212 -20.03 -11.72 1.13
N LYS A 213 -20.93 -10.94 1.73
CA LYS A 213 -21.27 -9.59 1.26
C LYS A 213 -20.05 -8.70 1.21
N LEU A 214 -19.24 -8.68 2.28
CA LEU A 214 -18.01 -7.90 2.36
C LEU A 214 -17.06 -8.28 1.22
N ILE A 215 -16.74 -9.57 1.06
CA ILE A 215 -15.81 -10.06 0.03
C ILE A 215 -16.33 -9.68 -1.37
N TYR A 216 -17.62 -9.89 -1.65
CA TYR A 216 -18.20 -9.55 -2.95
C TYR A 216 -18.15 -8.04 -3.22
N ARG A 217 -18.38 -7.21 -2.20
CA ARG A 217 -18.31 -5.76 -2.34
C ARG A 217 -16.88 -5.27 -2.59
N LEU A 218 -15.90 -5.81 -1.90
CA LEU A 218 -14.48 -5.44 -2.09
C LEU A 218 -13.97 -5.83 -3.49
N ASN A 219 -14.61 -6.80 -4.16
CA ASN A 219 -14.22 -7.24 -5.50
C ASN A 219 -15.06 -6.63 -6.64
N GLN A 220 -15.96 -5.70 -6.33
CA GLN A 220 -16.72 -4.98 -7.35
C GLN A 220 -15.98 -3.76 -7.86
N LYS A 221 -16.11 -3.49 -9.15
CA LYS A 221 -15.50 -2.34 -9.83
C LYS A 221 -16.39 -1.12 -9.70
N PHE A 222 -16.43 -0.48 -8.55
CA PHE A 222 -17.11 0.77 -8.39
C PHE A 222 -16.39 1.84 -7.57
N TYR A 223 -15.10 1.62 -7.44
CA TYR A 223 -14.18 2.56 -6.85
C TYR A 223 -13.31 3.20 -7.93
N ARG A 224 -12.76 4.37 -7.63
CA ARG A 224 -11.85 5.09 -8.53
C ARG A 224 -12.41 5.22 -9.95
N ASP A 225 -13.52 5.97 -10.03
CA ASP A 225 -14.27 6.21 -11.26
C ASP A 225 -14.83 4.93 -11.92
N GLN A 226 -15.22 3.96 -11.11
CA GLN A 226 -15.89 2.72 -11.54
C GLN A 226 -15.04 1.80 -12.43
N THR A 227 -13.73 1.95 -12.42
CA THR A 227 -12.83 1.12 -13.24
C THR A 227 -12.00 0.14 -12.45
N GLN A 228 -11.89 0.33 -11.13
CA GLN A 228 -11.05 -0.49 -10.26
C GLN A 228 -11.83 -1.08 -9.08
N THR A 229 -11.36 -2.22 -8.59
CA THR A 229 -11.71 -2.75 -7.27
C THR A 229 -10.92 -2.02 -6.21
N VAL A 230 -11.38 -2.07 -4.96
CA VAL A 230 -10.60 -1.52 -3.84
C VAL A 230 -9.44 -2.45 -3.52
N PHE A 231 -8.24 -1.93 -3.61
CA PHE A 231 -7.07 -2.62 -3.06
C PHE A 231 -7.17 -2.60 -1.53
N SER A 232 -7.81 -3.63 -0.98
CA SER A 232 -8.06 -3.75 0.47
C SER A 232 -7.16 -4.81 1.09
N ASN A 233 -6.78 -4.57 2.35
CA ASN A 233 -6.03 -5.52 3.18
C ASN A 233 -6.74 -5.75 4.50
N MET A 234 -6.71 -6.98 4.97
CA MET A 234 -7.20 -7.38 6.30
C MET A 234 -6.16 -8.23 7.00
N SER A 235 -6.01 -8.02 8.31
CA SER A 235 -5.12 -8.80 9.14
C SER A 235 -5.90 -9.82 9.96
N ILE A 236 -5.31 -10.99 10.13
CA ILE A 236 -5.77 -12.09 10.97
C ILE A 236 -4.73 -12.26 12.07
N PHE A 237 -5.07 -11.90 13.27
CA PHE A 237 -4.15 -11.75 14.38
C PHE A 237 -4.08 -13.00 15.25
N ASP A 238 -2.89 -13.32 15.73
CA ASP A 238 -2.74 -14.25 16.85
C ASP A 238 -3.24 -13.64 18.17
N ARG A 239 -3.30 -14.47 19.22
CA ARG A 239 -3.78 -14.06 20.53
C ARG A 239 -3.04 -12.84 21.07
N LEU A 240 -1.73 -12.85 21.02
CA LEU A 240 -0.91 -11.82 21.66
C LEU A 240 -1.04 -10.46 20.93
N TYR A 241 -1.20 -10.46 19.61
CA TYR A 241 -1.55 -9.26 18.88
C TYR A 241 -2.89 -8.67 19.32
N LEU A 242 -3.92 -9.52 19.49
CA LEU A 242 -5.23 -9.08 19.96
C LEU A 242 -5.17 -8.51 21.37
N GLU A 243 -4.41 -9.17 22.27
CA GLU A 243 -4.26 -8.73 23.65
C GLU A 243 -3.49 -7.41 23.76
N GLU A 244 -2.28 -7.32 23.17
CA GLU A 244 -1.39 -6.18 23.36
C GLU A 244 -1.76 -4.96 22.50
N LEU A 245 -2.27 -5.15 21.27
CA LEU A 245 -2.61 -4.05 20.39
C LEU A 245 -4.04 -3.54 20.57
N PHE A 246 -4.98 -4.46 20.82
CA PHE A 246 -6.41 -4.13 20.87
C PHE A 246 -7.06 -4.38 22.23
N GLY A 247 -6.44 -5.13 23.13
CA GLY A 247 -7.05 -5.56 24.40
C GLY A 247 -7.60 -4.43 25.27
N GLY A 248 -6.92 -3.29 25.29
CA GLY A 248 -7.36 -2.10 26.01
C GLY A 248 -8.42 -1.26 25.31
N ARG A 249 -8.90 -1.65 24.12
CA ARG A 249 -9.94 -0.93 23.40
C ARG A 249 -11.31 -1.19 24.01
N GLU A 250 -12.02 -0.13 24.34
CA GLU A 250 -13.37 -0.17 24.89
C GLU A 250 -14.41 -0.22 23.77
N TYR A 251 -15.41 -1.09 23.93
CA TYR A 251 -16.60 -1.15 23.10
C TYR A 251 -17.68 -0.16 23.60
N PRO A 252 -18.67 0.22 22.76
CA PRO A 252 -19.74 1.13 23.17
C PRO A 252 -20.59 0.68 24.36
N ASP A 253 -20.59 -0.61 24.71
CA ASP A 253 -21.28 -1.18 25.86
C ASP A 253 -20.43 -1.13 27.15
N GLY A 254 -19.21 -0.57 27.11
CA GLY A 254 -18.29 -0.48 28.24
C GLY A 254 -17.46 -1.75 28.50
N THR A 255 -17.60 -2.78 27.68
CA THR A 255 -16.73 -3.95 27.72
C THR A 255 -15.45 -3.71 26.92
N PHE A 256 -14.42 -4.54 27.11
CA PHE A 256 -13.14 -4.39 26.44
C PHE A 256 -12.85 -5.57 25.49
N VAL A 257 -12.05 -5.31 24.47
CA VAL A 257 -11.62 -6.35 23.52
C VAL A 257 -10.96 -7.53 24.24
N ILE A 258 -10.21 -7.27 25.31
CA ILE A 258 -9.54 -8.30 26.10
C ILE A 258 -10.52 -9.33 26.69
N ASP A 259 -11.76 -8.94 26.94
CA ASP A 259 -12.79 -9.82 27.50
C ASP A 259 -13.28 -10.88 26.50
N TYR A 260 -12.96 -10.74 25.21
CA TYR A 260 -13.51 -11.53 24.10
C TYR A 260 -12.48 -12.09 23.13
N ILE A 261 -11.21 -12.18 23.53
CA ILE A 261 -10.12 -12.63 22.64
C ILE A 261 -10.43 -13.99 21.99
N GLU A 262 -10.92 -14.97 22.77
CA GLU A 262 -11.26 -16.30 22.25
C GLU A 262 -12.38 -16.27 21.21
N ASP A 263 -13.37 -15.42 21.42
CA ASP A 263 -14.49 -15.30 20.50
C ASP A 263 -14.08 -14.58 19.23
N ILE A 264 -13.25 -13.54 19.33
CA ILE A 264 -12.68 -12.85 18.17
C ILE A 264 -11.81 -13.82 17.35
N MET A 265 -10.99 -14.64 17.99
CA MET A 265 -10.21 -15.68 17.30
C MET A 265 -11.10 -16.70 16.57
N LYS A 266 -12.24 -17.08 17.13
CA LYS A 266 -13.23 -17.93 16.43
C LYS A 266 -13.81 -17.21 15.20
N ILE A 267 -14.16 -15.93 15.32
CA ILE A 267 -14.67 -15.11 14.23
C ILE A 267 -13.65 -15.02 13.10
N GLN A 268 -12.38 -14.81 13.40
CA GLN A 268 -11.31 -14.82 12.42
C GLN A 268 -11.21 -16.17 11.67
N LYS A 269 -11.30 -17.28 12.39
CA LYS A 269 -11.30 -18.62 11.76
C LYS A 269 -12.54 -18.82 10.87
N MET A 270 -13.73 -18.41 11.32
CA MET A 270 -14.97 -18.49 10.54
C MET A 270 -14.88 -17.60 9.26
N PHE A 271 -14.25 -16.44 9.35
CA PHE A 271 -13.99 -15.59 8.19
C PHE A 271 -13.09 -16.32 7.18
N MET A 272 -11.98 -16.90 7.62
CA MET A 272 -11.05 -17.63 6.75
C MET A 272 -11.70 -18.88 6.13
N ASP A 273 -12.58 -19.59 6.85
CA ASP A 273 -13.36 -20.69 6.31
C ASP A 273 -14.31 -20.20 5.20
N THR A 274 -14.97 -19.04 5.39
CA THR A 274 -15.84 -18.44 4.37
C THR A 274 -15.04 -18.02 3.14
N VAL A 275 -13.87 -17.41 3.31
CA VAL A 275 -12.91 -17.11 2.23
C VAL A 275 -12.58 -18.36 1.44
N SER A 276 -12.23 -19.45 2.14
CA SER A 276 -11.89 -20.74 1.54
C SER A 276 -13.06 -21.33 0.72
N GLU A 277 -14.26 -21.29 1.27
CA GLU A 277 -15.46 -21.77 0.54
C GLU A 277 -15.72 -20.99 -0.76
N ILE A 278 -15.62 -19.66 -0.71
CA ILE A 278 -15.80 -18.82 -1.91
C ILE A 278 -14.72 -19.14 -2.95
N ARG A 279 -13.47 -19.33 -2.53
CA ARG A 279 -12.35 -19.67 -3.42
C ARG A 279 -12.48 -21.02 -4.12
N THR A 280 -13.20 -21.97 -3.54
CA THR A 280 -13.50 -23.23 -4.24
C THR A 280 -14.38 -23.04 -5.47
N GLN A 281 -15.10 -21.93 -5.55
CA GLN A 281 -16.04 -21.64 -6.61
C GLN A 281 -15.55 -20.55 -7.56
N ASN A 282 -14.93 -19.49 -7.00
CA ASN A 282 -14.50 -18.32 -7.75
C ASN A 282 -13.18 -17.77 -7.18
N LEU A 283 -12.25 -17.48 -8.07
CA LEU A 283 -11.07 -16.71 -7.69
C LEU A 283 -11.47 -15.26 -7.45
N PHE A 284 -10.94 -14.66 -6.39
CA PHE A 284 -11.06 -13.25 -6.09
C PHE A 284 -9.74 -12.72 -5.51
N THR A 285 -9.49 -11.43 -5.71
CA THR A 285 -8.21 -10.81 -5.36
C THR A 285 -8.25 -10.18 -3.97
N TYR A 286 -9.36 -9.58 -3.59
CA TYR A 286 -9.46 -8.77 -2.38
C TYR A 286 -10.45 -9.33 -1.35
N PRO A 287 -10.16 -9.14 -0.05
CA PRO A 287 -8.99 -8.46 0.52
C PRO A 287 -7.71 -9.28 0.41
N VAL A 288 -6.57 -8.62 0.33
CA VAL A 288 -5.27 -9.26 0.62
C VAL A 288 -5.26 -9.62 2.10
N LEU A 289 -4.93 -10.86 2.41
CA LEU A 289 -4.97 -11.40 3.77
C LEU A 289 -3.55 -11.53 4.33
N THR A 290 -3.39 -11.15 5.59
CA THR A 290 -2.12 -11.23 6.30
C THR A 290 -2.32 -11.88 7.66
N PHE A 291 -1.67 -13.02 7.90
CA PHE A 291 -1.53 -13.57 9.24
C PHE A 291 -0.46 -12.79 10.00
N SER A 292 -0.85 -12.12 11.07
CA SER A 292 0.05 -11.36 11.92
C SER A 292 0.38 -12.17 13.17
N LEU A 293 1.67 -12.51 13.33
CA LEU A 293 2.16 -13.45 14.34
C LEU A 293 3.26 -12.81 15.18
N ILE A 294 3.22 -13.03 16.48
CA ILE A 294 4.31 -12.64 17.39
C ILE A 294 5.31 -13.77 17.56
N TYR A 295 6.58 -13.46 17.27
CA TYR A 295 7.70 -14.37 17.43
C TYR A 295 8.74 -13.75 18.36
N ARG A 296 8.91 -14.33 19.53
CA ARG A 296 9.84 -13.85 20.57
C ARG A 296 10.68 -15.01 21.11
N ASN A 297 11.93 -14.75 21.42
CA ASN A 297 12.82 -15.73 22.07
C ASN A 297 12.93 -17.08 21.32
N GLY A 298 12.89 -17.04 19.98
CA GLY A 298 13.06 -18.24 19.14
C GLY A 298 11.80 -19.09 18.97
N LYS A 299 10.61 -18.59 19.37
CA LYS A 299 9.33 -19.31 19.23
C LYS A 299 8.17 -18.38 18.91
N PHE A 300 7.12 -18.91 18.32
CA PHE A 300 5.84 -18.21 18.23
C PHE A 300 5.17 -18.19 19.62
N GLU A 301 4.66 -17.03 20.03
CA GLU A 301 3.96 -16.91 21.31
C GLU A 301 2.61 -17.66 21.31
N ASP A 302 1.93 -17.71 20.16
CA ASP A 302 0.76 -18.56 19.92
C ASP A 302 1.10 -19.65 18.89
N GLU A 303 1.72 -20.74 19.35
CA GLU A 303 2.11 -21.86 18.48
C GLU A 303 0.90 -22.56 17.82
N GLU A 304 -0.24 -22.64 18.51
CA GLU A 304 -1.44 -23.27 17.96
C GLU A 304 -1.97 -22.49 16.77
N PHE A 305 -2.08 -21.17 16.92
CA PHE A 305 -2.51 -20.29 15.86
C PHE A 305 -1.51 -20.27 14.69
N ALA A 306 -0.21 -20.16 14.95
CA ALA A 306 0.82 -20.20 13.93
C ALA A 306 0.77 -21.51 13.11
N ARG A 307 0.54 -22.65 13.79
CA ARG A 307 0.39 -23.96 13.15
C ARG A 307 -0.90 -24.05 12.31
N TRP A 308 -1.99 -23.49 12.81
CA TRP A 308 -3.24 -23.41 12.05
C TRP A 308 -3.10 -22.52 10.81
N ALA A 309 -2.54 -21.33 10.95
CA ALA A 309 -2.29 -20.40 9.85
C ALA A 309 -1.37 -21.01 8.77
N SER A 310 -0.31 -21.70 9.20
CA SER A 310 0.59 -22.42 8.28
C SER A 310 -0.13 -23.51 7.51
N LYS A 311 -0.94 -24.34 8.18
CA LYS A 311 -1.75 -25.39 7.52
C LYS A 311 -2.76 -24.82 6.56
N HIS A 312 -3.42 -23.71 6.91
CA HIS A 312 -4.31 -23.00 6.01
C HIS A 312 -3.58 -22.55 4.75
N ASN A 313 -2.43 -21.88 4.92
CA ASN A 313 -1.69 -21.32 3.80
C ASN A 313 -1.01 -22.39 2.93
N MET A 314 -0.59 -23.52 3.50
CA MET A 314 -0.13 -24.68 2.73
C MET A 314 -1.20 -25.24 1.79
N LYS A 315 -2.49 -25.12 2.16
CA LYS A 315 -3.60 -25.58 1.34
C LYS A 315 -4.03 -24.57 0.29
N TRP A 316 -4.10 -23.29 0.66
CA TRP A 316 -4.73 -22.25 -0.15
C TRP A 316 -3.75 -21.29 -0.80
N ASN A 317 -2.57 -21.10 -0.22
CA ASN A 317 -1.53 -20.14 -0.65
C ASN A 317 -2.12 -18.74 -0.93
N ASP A 318 -2.97 -18.27 -0.03
CA ASP A 318 -3.82 -17.10 -0.22
C ASP A 318 -3.51 -15.94 0.73
N SER A 319 -2.56 -16.14 1.64
CA SER A 319 -2.28 -15.18 2.70
C SER A 319 -0.78 -14.94 2.85
N ASN A 320 -0.43 -13.74 3.24
CA ASN A 320 0.93 -13.39 3.64
C ASN A 320 1.13 -13.68 5.13
N PHE A 321 2.39 -13.85 5.55
CA PHE A 321 2.77 -13.88 6.95
C PHE A 321 3.51 -12.59 7.31
N PHE A 322 3.07 -11.94 8.35
CA PHE A 322 3.79 -10.86 9.00
C PHE A 322 4.22 -11.34 10.39
N ILE A 323 5.51 -11.47 10.58
CA ILE A 323 6.10 -11.99 11.81
C ILE A 323 6.89 -10.87 12.46
N SER A 324 6.54 -10.53 13.70
CA SER A 324 7.16 -9.43 14.45
C SER A 324 7.41 -9.81 15.90
N GLU A 325 8.39 -9.18 16.52
CA GLU A 325 8.57 -9.23 17.97
C GLU A 325 7.69 -8.19 18.70
N ASN A 326 7.21 -7.19 17.94
CA ASN A 326 6.48 -6.04 18.46
C ASN A 326 5.05 -6.01 17.93
N PRO A 327 4.02 -6.12 18.79
CA PRO A 327 2.62 -6.03 18.37
C PRO A 327 2.20 -4.63 17.91
N GLY A 328 2.96 -3.58 18.27
CA GLY A 328 2.76 -2.24 17.73
C GLY A 328 3.12 -2.10 16.24
N ALA A 329 3.80 -3.09 15.66
CA ALA A 329 4.10 -3.12 14.25
C ALA A 329 2.97 -3.79 13.47
N LEU A 330 2.42 -3.10 12.47
CA LEU A 330 1.37 -3.60 11.59
C LEU A 330 1.87 -3.73 10.16
N SER A 331 1.49 -4.81 9.49
CA SER A 331 1.67 -4.94 8.06
C SER A 331 0.50 -4.29 7.32
N ASN A 332 0.81 -3.37 6.44
CA ASN A 332 -0.11 -2.89 5.41
C ASN A 332 -0.04 -3.77 4.15
N CYS A 333 -0.94 -3.52 3.21
CA CYS A 333 -1.10 -4.25 1.96
C CYS A 333 0.19 -4.51 1.16
N CYS A 334 1.13 -3.58 1.20
CA CYS A 334 2.42 -3.65 0.50
C CYS A 334 3.53 -4.19 1.41
N ARG A 335 3.20 -4.84 2.53
CA ARG A 335 4.14 -5.26 3.58
C ARG A 335 4.85 -4.08 4.26
N LEU A 336 4.28 -2.88 4.18
CA LEU A 336 4.68 -1.72 4.95
C LEU A 336 4.63 -2.06 6.44
N ILE A 337 5.77 -2.03 7.09
CA ILE A 337 5.84 -2.11 8.55
C ILE A 337 5.57 -0.71 9.08
N SER A 338 4.39 -0.51 9.62
CA SER A 338 4.09 0.70 10.39
C SER A 338 4.40 0.40 11.86
N ASP A 339 5.62 0.69 12.27
CA ASP A 339 6.01 0.58 13.68
C ASP A 339 5.54 1.83 14.43
N THR A 340 4.41 1.67 15.10
CA THR A 340 3.79 2.76 15.87
C THR A 340 4.58 3.13 17.12
N THR A 341 5.51 2.29 17.57
CA THR A 341 6.39 2.62 18.71
C THR A 341 7.41 3.69 18.37
N GLN A 342 7.67 3.92 17.09
CA GLN A 342 8.53 5.00 16.61
C GLN A 342 7.79 6.33 16.44
N LEU A 343 6.48 6.34 16.55
CA LEU A 343 5.68 7.55 16.63
C LEU A 343 5.76 8.10 18.05
N ASP A 344 5.73 9.43 18.17
CA ASP A 344 5.87 10.14 19.44
C ASP A 344 4.93 9.54 20.52
N PRO A 345 5.42 9.26 21.75
CA PRO A 345 4.59 8.74 22.87
C PRO A 345 3.34 9.57 23.17
N PHE A 346 3.33 10.84 22.79
CA PHE A 346 2.18 11.74 22.94
C PHE A 346 0.96 11.33 22.10
N ILE A 347 1.16 10.64 20.99
CA ILE A 347 0.07 10.16 20.11
C ILE A 347 -0.66 8.98 20.77
N ASN A 348 -0.01 8.24 21.64
CA ASN A 348 -0.58 7.09 22.34
C ASN A 348 -1.35 7.47 23.63
N SER A 349 -1.31 8.73 24.08
CA SER A 349 -1.77 9.09 25.42
C SER A 349 -3.18 9.68 25.53
N ILE A 350 -3.84 10.02 24.41
CA ILE A 350 -5.19 10.63 24.45
C ILE A 350 -6.08 9.98 23.36
N GLY A 351 -6.50 8.72 23.58
CA GLY A 351 -7.44 8.05 22.67
C GLY A 351 -6.90 7.83 21.25
N GLY A 352 -5.61 8.09 21.03
CA GLY A 352 -4.93 7.87 19.77
C GLY A 352 -4.66 6.38 19.60
N THR A 353 -5.23 5.78 18.56
CA THR A 353 -4.99 4.39 18.24
C THR A 353 -3.68 4.23 17.48
N ALA A 354 -3.05 3.06 17.63
CA ALA A 354 -1.92 2.65 16.80
C ALA A 354 -2.29 2.46 15.31
N LEU A 355 -3.54 2.69 14.97
CA LEU A 355 -4.08 2.66 13.61
C LEU A 355 -4.11 4.07 12.99
N SER A 356 -4.67 4.20 11.80
CA SER A 356 -4.63 5.39 10.95
C SER A 356 -3.23 5.77 10.50
N VAL A 357 -2.37 4.77 10.35
CA VAL A 357 -1.01 4.89 9.84
C VAL A 357 -0.95 4.55 8.35
N GLY A 358 0.07 5.04 7.65
CA GLY A 358 0.19 4.76 6.22
C GLY A 358 1.37 5.41 5.56
N SER A 359 1.35 5.43 4.23
CA SER A 359 2.36 6.08 3.40
C SER A 359 1.78 7.26 2.64
N VAL A 360 2.48 8.38 2.73
CA VAL A 360 2.19 9.56 1.90
C VAL A 360 2.53 9.28 0.45
N LYS A 361 3.70 8.67 0.25
CA LYS A 361 4.24 8.36 -1.08
C LYS A 361 5.24 7.23 -0.98
N VAL A 362 5.25 6.39 -2.03
CA VAL A 362 6.21 5.31 -2.22
C VAL A 362 7.03 5.57 -3.48
N SER A 363 8.32 5.36 -3.41
CA SER A 363 9.24 5.29 -4.55
C SER A 363 10.16 4.08 -4.39
N THR A 364 10.55 3.43 -5.48
CA THR A 364 11.32 2.18 -5.45
C THR A 364 12.66 2.32 -6.15
N ILE A 365 13.71 1.90 -5.48
CA ILE A 365 15.07 1.80 -6.01
C ILE A 365 15.27 0.43 -6.65
N ASN A 366 15.74 0.40 -7.89
CA ASN A 366 16.13 -0.83 -8.57
C ASN A 366 17.59 -1.19 -8.28
N LEU A 367 17.80 -2.13 -7.35
CA LEU A 367 19.14 -2.60 -6.97
C LEU A 367 19.82 -3.37 -8.09
N GLU A 368 19.07 -4.11 -8.92
CA GLU A 368 19.60 -4.84 -10.07
C GLU A 368 20.29 -3.88 -11.05
N ALA A 369 19.66 -2.74 -11.35
CA ALA A 369 20.25 -1.73 -12.24
C ALA A 369 21.60 -1.21 -11.71
N ILE A 370 21.74 -1.04 -10.39
CA ILE A 370 22.99 -0.63 -9.75
C ILE A 370 24.03 -1.76 -9.86
N ALA A 371 23.64 -3.01 -9.66
CA ALA A 371 24.54 -4.15 -9.78
C ALA A 371 25.06 -4.33 -11.21
N LEU A 372 24.22 -4.10 -12.22
CA LEU A 372 24.63 -4.12 -13.64
C LEU A 372 25.57 -2.97 -13.98
N GLU A 373 25.42 -1.80 -13.35
CA GLU A 373 26.33 -0.66 -13.52
C GLU A 373 27.70 -0.91 -12.87
N TYR A 374 27.75 -1.64 -11.74
CA TYR A 374 28.97 -1.93 -10.97
C TYR A 374 29.09 -3.42 -10.63
N PRO A 375 29.16 -4.32 -11.61
CA PRO A 375 29.33 -5.75 -11.35
C PRO A 375 30.67 -6.00 -10.64
N ASN A 376 30.69 -6.79 -9.59
CA ASN A 376 31.87 -7.14 -8.80
C ASN A 376 32.54 -5.97 -8.02
N ASN A 377 31.81 -4.90 -7.70
CA ASN A 377 32.34 -3.80 -6.91
C ASN A 377 31.33 -3.31 -5.86
N GLU A 378 31.31 -3.97 -4.70
CA GLU A 378 30.41 -3.65 -3.60
C GLU A 378 30.52 -2.19 -3.13
N ASP A 379 31.74 -1.65 -3.05
CA ASP A 379 31.94 -0.28 -2.53
C ASP A 379 31.31 0.77 -3.47
N LYS A 380 31.49 0.62 -4.78
CA LYS A 380 30.85 1.49 -5.76
C LYS A 380 29.34 1.29 -5.83
N PHE A 381 28.88 0.06 -5.64
CA PHE A 381 27.45 -0.23 -5.52
C PHE A 381 26.84 0.55 -4.36
N ILE A 382 27.44 0.46 -3.16
CA ILE A 382 26.95 1.18 -1.97
C ILE A 382 27.04 2.70 -2.15
N GLU A 383 28.12 3.22 -2.73
CA GLU A 383 28.25 4.66 -3.04
C GLU A 383 27.10 5.12 -3.97
N ARG A 384 26.83 4.35 -5.02
CA ARG A 384 25.77 4.63 -5.98
C ARG A 384 24.38 4.54 -5.35
N LEU A 385 24.13 3.48 -4.54
CA LEU A 385 22.90 3.31 -3.77
C LEU A 385 22.62 4.51 -2.87
N ASN A 386 23.64 4.95 -2.11
CA ASN A 386 23.53 6.10 -1.23
C ASN A 386 23.13 7.36 -1.99
N HIS A 387 23.72 7.57 -3.16
CA HIS A 387 23.40 8.71 -4.01
C HIS A 387 21.97 8.67 -4.55
N ILE A 388 21.55 7.51 -5.08
CA ILE A 388 20.18 7.33 -5.59
C ILE A 388 19.16 7.51 -4.47
N GLN A 389 19.38 6.91 -3.30
CA GLN A 389 18.48 7.03 -2.17
C GLN A 389 18.34 8.48 -1.68
N PHE A 390 19.44 9.24 -1.66
CA PHE A 390 19.38 10.67 -1.31
C PHE A 390 18.50 11.46 -2.29
N ILE A 391 18.67 11.25 -3.59
CA ILE A 391 17.85 11.91 -4.63
C ILE A 391 16.39 11.53 -4.49
N ASP A 392 16.11 10.24 -4.24
CA ASP A 392 14.76 9.71 -4.04
C ASP A 392 14.08 10.33 -2.80
N MET A 393 14.78 10.38 -1.68
CA MET A 393 14.28 11.02 -0.45
C MET A 393 13.97 12.51 -0.64
N CYS A 394 14.79 13.22 -1.43
CA CYS A 394 14.48 14.61 -1.80
C CYS A 394 13.18 14.72 -2.62
N ALA A 395 12.92 13.77 -3.53
CA ALA A 395 11.69 13.74 -4.31
C ALA A 395 10.47 13.39 -3.45
N LEU A 396 10.58 12.41 -2.57
CA LEU A 396 9.54 12.05 -1.61
C LEU A 396 9.19 13.22 -0.68
N ASP A 397 10.20 13.96 -0.22
CA ASP A 397 10.02 15.14 0.62
C ASP A 397 9.23 16.26 -0.08
N VAL A 398 9.54 16.57 -1.34
CA VAL A 398 8.77 17.60 -2.05
C VAL A 398 7.35 17.15 -2.37
N VAL A 399 7.11 15.86 -2.63
CA VAL A 399 5.75 15.32 -2.78
C VAL A 399 4.96 15.46 -1.49
N ARG A 400 5.55 15.11 -0.33
CA ARG A 400 4.93 15.33 0.98
C ARG A 400 4.52 16.80 1.18
N HIS A 401 5.37 17.74 0.81
CA HIS A 401 5.06 19.16 0.89
C HIS A 401 3.96 19.62 -0.08
N ILE A 402 3.84 19.00 -1.27
CA ILE A 402 2.73 19.25 -2.18
C ILE A 402 1.41 18.82 -1.52
N ILE A 403 1.38 17.62 -0.97
CA ILE A 403 0.19 17.05 -0.30
C ILE A 403 -0.18 17.88 0.93
N GLN A 404 0.81 18.25 1.78
CA GLN A 404 0.59 19.09 2.94
C GLN A 404 -0.08 20.43 2.57
N ARG A 405 0.39 21.10 1.53
CA ARG A 405 -0.24 22.33 1.04
C ARG A 405 -1.68 22.13 0.53
N ASN A 406 -1.97 20.94 -0.03
CA ASN A 406 -3.32 20.61 -0.46
C ASN A 406 -4.25 20.37 0.74
N ILE A 407 -3.73 19.77 1.83
CA ILE A 407 -4.46 19.62 3.11
C ILE A 407 -4.77 21.01 3.70
N GLU A 408 -3.77 21.89 3.81
CA GLU A 408 -3.92 23.26 4.34
C GLU A 408 -4.95 24.08 3.54
N LYS A 409 -5.07 23.82 2.24
CA LYS A 409 -6.09 24.45 1.38
C LYS A 409 -7.44 23.75 1.41
N LYS A 410 -7.61 22.73 2.24
CA LYS A 410 -8.83 21.92 2.35
C LYS A 410 -9.25 21.24 1.04
N LEU A 411 -8.27 20.81 0.23
CA LEU A 411 -8.52 20.11 -1.03
C LEU A 411 -8.56 18.59 -0.89
N LEU A 412 -8.27 18.06 0.30
CA LEU A 412 -8.21 16.62 0.59
C LEU A 412 -9.21 16.26 1.71
N PRO A 413 -10.45 15.95 1.36
CA PRO A 413 -11.50 15.64 2.34
C PRO A 413 -11.19 14.48 3.28
N ASN A 414 -10.43 13.49 2.82
CA ASN A 414 -10.00 12.37 3.66
C ASN A 414 -9.16 12.80 4.88
N PHE A 415 -8.43 13.90 4.81
CA PHE A 415 -7.71 14.46 5.95
C PHE A 415 -8.55 15.38 6.81
N ILE A 416 -9.62 15.94 6.25
CA ILE A 416 -10.49 16.89 6.98
C ILE A 416 -11.58 16.11 7.73
N GLU A 417 -12.22 15.19 7.04
CA GLU A 417 -13.43 14.48 7.48
C GLU A 417 -13.17 13.01 7.75
N GLY A 418 -12.20 12.39 7.03
CA GLY A 418 -11.95 10.94 7.05
C GLY A 418 -11.13 10.43 8.23
N GLY A 419 -10.69 11.28 9.18
CA GLY A 419 -9.97 10.83 10.37
C GLY A 419 -8.51 10.44 10.11
N VAL A 420 -7.88 10.95 9.04
CA VAL A 420 -6.47 10.72 8.73
C VAL A 420 -5.61 11.91 9.14
N GLU A 421 -4.49 11.63 9.79
CA GLU A 421 -3.55 12.64 10.26
C GLU A 421 -2.21 12.52 9.53
N MET A 422 -1.69 13.65 9.02
CA MET A 422 -0.44 13.65 8.25
C MET A 422 0.79 13.22 9.07
N ASP A 423 0.77 13.48 10.37
CA ASP A 423 1.87 13.18 11.28
C ASP A 423 2.04 11.68 11.55
N LYS A 424 0.99 10.89 11.31
CA LYS A 424 1.00 9.44 11.39
C LYS A 424 1.44 8.74 10.09
N LEU A 425 1.81 9.51 9.06
CA LEU A 425 2.16 8.97 7.75
C LEU A 425 3.66 9.05 7.49
N PHE A 426 4.20 7.97 6.94
CA PHE A 426 5.58 7.85 6.50
C PHE A 426 5.72 8.25 5.03
N ASN A 427 6.91 8.69 4.62
CA ASN A 427 7.37 8.49 3.26
C ASN A 427 8.03 7.11 3.16
N THR A 428 7.94 6.42 2.03
CA THR A 428 8.44 5.07 1.88
C THR A 428 9.45 4.98 0.74
N VAL A 429 10.66 4.54 1.07
CA VAL A 429 11.68 4.14 0.11
C VAL A 429 11.60 2.63 -0.05
N GLY A 430 11.11 2.20 -1.20
CA GLY A 430 11.09 0.79 -1.60
C GLY A 430 12.42 0.38 -2.23
N PHE A 431 12.70 -0.91 -2.27
CA PHE A 431 13.75 -1.48 -3.10
C PHE A 431 13.30 -2.81 -3.70
N LEU A 432 13.83 -3.16 -4.85
CA LEU A 432 13.63 -4.44 -5.53
C LEU A 432 14.96 -4.96 -6.09
N GLY A 433 14.99 -6.23 -6.47
CA GLY A 433 16.13 -6.80 -7.17
C GLY A 433 17.27 -7.32 -6.27
N LEU A 434 17.03 -7.53 -4.97
CA LEU A 434 18.07 -8.03 -4.05
C LEU A 434 18.57 -9.43 -4.48
N TYR A 435 17.69 -10.32 -4.92
CA TYR A 435 18.08 -11.62 -5.42
C TYR A 435 18.96 -11.50 -6.68
N GLU A 436 18.58 -10.64 -7.61
CA GLU A 436 19.32 -10.36 -8.84
C GLU A 436 20.70 -9.78 -8.55
N VAL A 437 20.83 -8.92 -7.55
CA VAL A 437 22.14 -8.46 -7.06
C VAL A 437 23.00 -9.63 -6.63
N MET A 438 22.47 -10.53 -5.81
CA MET A 438 23.22 -11.70 -5.33
C MET A 438 23.61 -12.64 -6.47
N ASP A 439 22.76 -12.80 -7.47
CA ASP A 439 23.05 -13.62 -8.66
C ASP A 439 24.15 -12.98 -9.53
N ILE A 440 24.08 -11.68 -9.80
CA ILE A 440 25.11 -10.92 -10.55
C ILE A 440 26.47 -10.98 -9.86
N TYR A 441 26.51 -10.94 -8.52
CA TYR A 441 27.73 -11.00 -7.73
C TYR A 441 28.23 -12.44 -7.50
N GLY A 442 27.48 -13.46 -7.96
CA GLY A 442 27.85 -14.88 -7.78
C GLY A 442 27.68 -15.37 -6.34
N TYR A 443 26.80 -14.75 -5.57
CA TYR A 443 26.54 -15.05 -4.16
C TYR A 443 25.34 -16.00 -3.96
N ILE A 444 24.95 -16.73 -5.00
CA ILE A 444 23.88 -17.73 -4.94
C ILE A 444 24.48 -19.13 -4.91
N ASN A 445 24.18 -19.88 -3.86
CA ASN A 445 24.45 -21.31 -3.77
C ASN A 445 23.25 -22.10 -4.32
N THR A 446 23.53 -23.22 -5.01
CA THR A 446 22.49 -24.17 -5.42
C THR A 446 22.84 -25.53 -4.84
N ASP A 447 21.93 -26.14 -4.11
CA ASP A 447 22.14 -27.48 -3.54
C ASP A 447 21.93 -28.62 -4.57
N GLU A 448 22.11 -29.85 -4.14
CA GLU A 448 21.97 -31.04 -4.98
C GLU A 448 20.53 -31.27 -5.49
N PHE A 449 19.53 -30.65 -4.87
CA PHE A 449 18.12 -30.70 -5.26
C PHE A 449 17.70 -29.51 -6.13
N GLY A 450 18.62 -28.56 -6.39
CA GLY A 450 18.34 -27.36 -7.16
C GLY A 450 17.77 -26.20 -6.35
N TYR A 451 17.71 -26.30 -5.01
CA TYR A 451 17.29 -25.19 -4.16
C TYR A 451 18.40 -24.13 -4.08
N LYS A 452 17.98 -22.87 -4.21
CA LYS A 452 18.87 -21.72 -4.20
C LYS A 452 18.85 -21.03 -2.84
N SER A 453 20.02 -20.65 -2.35
CA SER A 453 20.21 -19.89 -1.11
C SER A 453 21.32 -18.87 -1.29
N TYR A 454 21.34 -17.82 -0.47
CA TYR A 454 22.47 -16.88 -0.44
C TYR A 454 23.69 -17.56 0.22
N SER A 455 24.88 -17.28 -0.31
CA SER A 455 26.14 -17.62 0.36
C SER A 455 26.33 -16.74 1.61
N ASP A 456 27.32 -17.08 2.44
CA ASP A 456 27.66 -16.23 3.61
C ASP A 456 28.11 -14.82 3.19
N GLU A 457 28.85 -14.71 2.06
CA GLU A 457 29.23 -13.44 1.45
C GLU A 457 27.98 -12.67 0.98
N GLY A 458 27.00 -13.35 0.37
CA GLY A 458 25.75 -12.77 -0.06
C GLY A 458 24.93 -12.24 1.11
N ILE A 459 24.85 -12.98 2.21
CA ILE A 459 24.18 -12.53 3.44
C ILE A 459 24.91 -11.29 4.01
N ALA A 460 26.24 -11.31 4.05
CA ALA A 460 27.01 -10.18 4.52
C ALA A 460 26.84 -8.93 3.64
N PHE A 461 26.77 -9.10 2.33
CA PHE A 461 26.53 -8.00 1.41
C PHE A 461 25.10 -7.48 1.48
N ALA A 462 24.09 -8.34 1.63
CA ALA A 462 22.70 -7.91 1.90
C ALA A 462 22.63 -7.06 3.17
N GLN A 463 23.32 -7.46 4.24
CA GLN A 463 23.38 -6.67 5.47
C GLN A 463 24.02 -5.30 5.23
N LYS A 464 25.10 -5.20 4.46
CA LYS A 464 25.71 -3.89 4.10
C LYS A 464 24.72 -2.99 3.35
N ILE A 465 23.92 -3.57 2.43
CA ILE A 465 22.88 -2.84 1.69
C ILE A 465 21.83 -2.28 2.66
N PHE A 466 21.33 -3.11 3.59
CA PHE A 466 20.33 -2.68 4.58
C PHE A 466 20.88 -1.66 5.55
N ASP A 467 22.12 -1.83 6.01
CA ASP A 467 22.78 -0.86 6.91
C ASP A 467 22.95 0.50 6.22
N ALA A 468 23.33 0.52 4.92
CA ALA A 468 23.45 1.73 4.14
C ALA A 468 22.09 2.44 3.98
N LEU A 469 21.04 1.70 3.58
CA LEU A 469 19.70 2.23 3.42
C LEU A 469 19.17 2.84 4.73
N ASN A 470 19.33 2.14 5.86
CA ASN A 470 18.87 2.63 7.16
C ASN A 470 19.67 3.84 7.64
N LYS A 471 21.00 3.79 7.53
CA LYS A 471 21.86 4.91 7.91
C LYS A 471 21.51 6.20 7.17
N ASN A 472 21.36 6.13 5.85
CA ASN A 472 21.03 7.29 5.02
C ASN A 472 19.64 7.85 5.36
N LYS A 473 18.65 6.96 5.55
CA LYS A 473 17.32 7.33 6.00
C LYS A 473 17.37 8.08 7.33
N ASP A 474 18.09 7.55 8.32
CA ASP A 474 18.18 8.14 9.65
C ASP A 474 18.89 9.49 9.62
N GLU A 475 19.96 9.62 8.80
CA GLU A 475 20.65 10.89 8.59
C GLU A 475 19.75 11.93 7.92
N PHE A 476 19.00 11.55 6.91
CA PHE A 476 18.07 12.44 6.20
C PHE A 476 16.91 12.89 7.08
N CYS A 477 16.40 12.01 7.96
CA CYS A 477 15.28 12.31 8.84
C CYS A 477 15.63 13.17 10.06
N LYS A 478 16.90 13.41 10.38
CA LYS A 478 17.31 14.12 11.62
C LYS A 478 16.66 15.49 11.80
N ASP A 479 16.52 16.22 10.70
CA ASP A 479 15.99 17.58 10.70
C ASP A 479 14.56 17.67 10.14
N LEU A 480 13.94 16.52 9.87
CA LEU A 480 12.58 16.45 9.36
C LEU A 480 11.59 16.13 10.48
N GLY A 481 10.46 16.79 10.48
CA GLY A 481 9.36 16.52 11.43
C GLY A 481 8.57 15.25 11.11
N TYR A 482 9.08 14.32 10.29
CA TYR A 482 8.41 13.07 9.90
C TYR A 482 9.42 11.95 9.67
N LYS A 483 8.92 10.72 9.53
CA LYS A 483 9.74 9.52 9.34
C LYS A 483 9.67 8.99 7.91
N ILE A 484 10.74 8.27 7.54
CA ILE A 484 10.82 7.47 6.30
C ILE A 484 10.97 6.01 6.72
N ASN A 485 10.25 5.10 6.09
CA ASN A 485 10.47 3.67 6.22
C ASN A 485 11.11 3.08 4.96
N ILE A 486 11.75 1.94 5.14
CA ILE A 486 12.38 1.16 4.07
C ILE A 486 11.54 -0.10 3.87
N GLU A 487 11.27 -0.46 2.62
CA GLU A 487 10.42 -1.59 2.28
C GLU A 487 10.99 -2.43 1.12
N SER A 488 10.92 -3.76 1.25
CA SER A 488 11.16 -4.65 0.13
C SER A 488 9.92 -4.75 -0.74
N ILE A 489 10.03 -4.30 -1.98
CA ILE A 489 8.94 -4.39 -2.96
C ILE A 489 9.12 -5.67 -3.78
N PRO A 490 8.09 -6.52 -3.93
CA PRO A 490 8.16 -7.66 -4.84
C PRO A 490 8.45 -7.21 -6.27
N LYS A 491 9.36 -7.89 -6.96
CA LYS A 491 9.58 -7.64 -8.39
C LYS A 491 8.32 -8.03 -9.15
N ILE A 492 7.67 -7.07 -9.75
CA ILE A 492 6.53 -7.30 -10.64
C ILE A 492 7.12 -7.58 -12.02
N ALA A 493 6.87 -8.76 -12.55
CA ALA A 493 7.32 -9.12 -13.89
C ALA A 493 6.59 -8.20 -14.89
N GLY A 494 7.36 -7.33 -15.56
CA GLY A 494 6.83 -6.39 -16.56
C GLY A 494 6.81 -4.92 -16.15
N ALA A 495 7.41 -4.54 -15.01
CA ALA A 495 7.67 -3.14 -14.68
C ALA A 495 9.02 -2.69 -15.25
#